data_bd58bdad5c169bcdf3ef2d2e593451f4
#
_entry.id   bd58bdad5c169bcdf3ef2d2e593451f4
#
_cell.length_a   1.000
_cell.length_b   1.000
_cell.length_c   1.000
_cell.angle_alpha   90.00
_cell.angle_beta   90.00
_cell.angle_gamma   90.00
#
_symmetry.space_group_name_H-M   'P 1'
#
loop_
_entity.id
_entity.type
_entity.pdbx_description
1 polymer ?
#
loop_
_entity_poly.entity_id
_entity_poly.type
_entity_poly.pdbx_seq_one_letter_code
_entity_poly.pdbx_strand_id
1 'polypeptide(L)'
;VAAVLVLAVVGGTVGARLSQQHKSAAAVEKYGSNVLKLYLPGEYLGENVISDFEKQYGVRVIVENFDSNEMMYTKLMAGDRYDVIIPSDYMIERLMNEDFLQPLDKSMIPNMENMSDAVLGMSYDPDNTYSIPYFWGSVGLVYNHENVDPAVIESEGWEVLRNTDYAGHIYIYDSERDSFMMAFKALGYSMNTEDPNEINDAYEWLLQMNNT
;
A
#
# COMPACT_ATOMS: atom_id res chain seq x y z
N VAL A 1 -51.70 5.97 9.92
CA VAL A 1 -50.54 5.06 9.88
C VAL A 1 -49.42 5.70 9.09
N ALA A 2 -49.67 6.30 7.89
CA ALA A 2 -48.64 6.92 7.06
C ALA A 2 -47.95 8.14 7.72
N ALA A 3 -48.68 8.99 8.45
CA ALA A 3 -48.13 10.18 9.11
C ALA A 3 -47.15 9.84 10.26
N VAL A 4 -47.40 8.75 10.98
CA VAL A 4 -46.51 8.27 12.06
C VAL A 4 -45.22 7.73 11.51
N LEU A 5 -45.24 7.01 10.37
CA LEU A 5 -44.02 6.51 9.68
C LEU A 5 -43.16 7.63 9.15
N VAL A 6 -43.72 8.69 8.57
CA VAL A 6 -42.99 9.87 8.08
C VAL A 6 -42.29 10.59 9.23
N LEU A 7 -42.96 10.78 10.36
CA LEU A 7 -42.37 11.42 11.54
C LEU A 7 -41.24 10.60 12.16
N ALA A 8 -41.35 9.28 12.17
CA ALA A 8 -40.28 8.40 12.68
C ALA A 8 -39.05 8.40 11.77
N VAL A 9 -39.23 8.43 10.45
CA VAL A 9 -38.12 8.51 9.48
C VAL A 9 -37.43 9.88 9.55
N VAL A 10 -38.19 10.97 9.61
CA VAL A 10 -37.64 12.31 9.72
C VAL A 10 -36.93 12.53 11.08
N GLY A 11 -37.52 12.05 12.17
CA GLY A 11 -36.91 12.11 13.50
C GLY A 11 -35.61 11.30 13.60
N GLY A 12 -35.57 10.11 12.99
CA GLY A 12 -34.37 9.27 12.94
C GLY A 12 -33.23 9.91 12.15
N THR A 13 -33.50 10.50 11.00
CA THR A 13 -32.49 11.15 10.15
C THR A 13 -31.96 12.47 10.79
N VAL A 14 -32.82 13.23 11.46
CA VAL A 14 -32.39 14.45 12.17
C VAL A 14 -31.52 14.07 13.39
N GLY A 15 -31.93 13.07 14.17
CA GLY A 15 -31.14 12.58 15.30
C GLY A 15 -29.78 12.07 14.90
N ALA A 16 -29.69 11.29 13.81
CA ALA A 16 -28.43 10.79 13.27
C ALA A 16 -27.51 11.95 12.79
N ARG A 17 -28.06 12.96 12.12
CA ARG A 17 -27.28 14.13 11.69
C ARG A 17 -26.76 14.96 12.86
N LEU A 18 -27.57 15.19 13.88
CA LEU A 18 -27.14 15.90 15.10
C LEU A 18 -26.05 15.13 15.85
N SER A 19 -26.18 13.80 15.96
CA SER A 19 -25.15 12.96 16.55
C SER A 19 -23.83 13.03 15.79
N GLN A 20 -23.88 12.99 14.46
CA GLN A 20 -22.67 13.09 13.63
C GLN A 20 -22.03 14.49 13.71
N GLN A 21 -22.83 15.55 13.77
CA GLN A 21 -22.31 16.92 13.97
C GLN A 21 -21.61 17.07 15.32
N HIS A 22 -22.15 16.49 16.40
CA HIS A 22 -21.51 16.51 17.71
C HIS A 22 -20.18 15.74 17.71
N LYS A 23 -20.12 14.57 17.06
CA LYS A 23 -18.88 13.80 16.91
C LYS A 23 -17.83 14.56 16.09
N SER A 24 -18.25 15.20 15.01
CA SER A 24 -17.37 16.02 14.17
C SER A 24 -16.79 17.22 14.93
N ALA A 25 -17.58 17.90 15.76
CA ALA A 25 -17.10 18.97 16.62
C ALA A 25 -16.11 18.46 17.68
N ALA A 26 -16.41 17.31 18.30
CA ALA A 26 -15.51 16.66 19.26
C ALA A 26 -14.20 16.19 18.60
N ALA A 27 -14.24 15.76 17.32
CA ALA A 27 -13.05 15.41 16.56
C ALA A 27 -12.14 16.64 16.34
N VAL A 28 -12.71 17.78 15.97
CA VAL A 28 -11.95 19.04 15.83
C VAL A 28 -11.32 19.45 17.15
N GLU A 29 -12.06 19.36 18.25
CA GLU A 29 -11.56 19.70 19.60
C GLU A 29 -10.42 18.78 20.02
N LYS A 30 -10.54 17.47 19.75
CA LYS A 30 -9.58 16.45 20.21
C LYS A 30 -8.36 16.33 19.30
N TYR A 31 -8.55 16.43 17.97
CA TYR A 31 -7.53 16.12 16.96
C TYR A 31 -7.10 17.33 16.14
N GLY A 32 -7.70 18.49 16.34
CA GLY A 32 -7.45 19.70 15.54
C GLY A 32 -8.11 19.69 14.16
N SER A 33 -8.70 18.56 13.75
CA SER A 33 -9.34 18.39 12.43
C SER A 33 -10.46 17.37 12.51
N ASN A 34 -11.44 17.50 11.61
CA ASN A 34 -12.45 16.47 11.34
C ASN A 34 -12.27 15.86 9.94
N VAL A 35 -11.11 16.06 9.33
CA VAL A 35 -10.72 15.46 8.04
C VAL A 35 -9.42 14.71 8.22
N LEU A 36 -9.35 13.53 7.66
CA LEU A 36 -8.16 12.68 7.59
C LEU A 36 -7.90 12.35 6.13
N LYS A 37 -6.70 12.63 5.65
CA LYS A 37 -6.25 12.30 4.30
C LYS A 37 -5.40 11.04 4.32
N LEU A 38 -5.88 10.02 3.63
CA LEU A 38 -5.23 8.71 3.51
C LEU A 38 -4.77 8.48 2.07
N TYR A 39 -3.51 8.10 1.89
CA TYR A 39 -2.91 7.83 0.60
C TYR A 39 -2.29 6.43 0.57
N LEU A 40 -2.80 5.54 -0.29
CA LEU A 40 -2.49 4.11 -0.27
C LEU A 40 -2.70 3.49 -1.65
N PRO A 41 -2.18 2.27 -1.90
CA PRO A 41 -2.51 1.51 -3.11
C PRO A 41 -4.01 1.20 -3.18
N GLY A 42 -4.52 0.96 -4.38
CA GLY A 42 -5.88 0.47 -4.57
C GLY A 42 -6.13 -0.87 -3.87
N GLU A 43 -7.40 -1.17 -3.59
CA GLU A 43 -7.86 -2.46 -3.01
C GLU A 43 -7.31 -2.81 -1.61
N TYR A 44 -6.69 -1.85 -0.88
CA TYR A 44 -6.09 -2.08 0.43
C TYR A 44 -7.09 -1.96 1.60
N LEU A 45 -8.30 -1.51 1.35
CA LEU A 45 -9.32 -1.32 2.40
C LEU A 45 -10.53 -2.23 2.16
N GLY A 46 -11.03 -2.84 3.23
CA GLY A 46 -12.30 -3.57 3.20
C GLY A 46 -13.50 -2.61 3.02
N GLU A 47 -14.61 -3.13 2.50
CA GLU A 47 -15.79 -2.37 2.07
C GLU A 47 -16.32 -1.36 3.09
N ASN A 48 -16.30 -1.67 4.39
CA ASN A 48 -16.94 -0.84 5.41
C ASN A 48 -15.93 -0.07 6.28
N VAL A 49 -14.63 -0.26 6.09
CA VAL A 49 -13.58 0.28 6.98
C VAL A 49 -13.71 1.79 7.11
N ILE A 50 -13.78 2.51 5.99
CA ILE A 50 -13.89 3.98 5.98
C ILE A 50 -15.19 4.43 6.64
N SER A 51 -16.33 3.87 6.22
CA SER A 51 -17.64 4.29 6.72
C SER A 51 -17.79 4.05 8.23
N ASP A 52 -17.22 2.98 8.74
CA ASP A 52 -17.31 2.63 10.16
C ASP A 52 -16.36 3.51 10.98
N PHE A 53 -15.15 3.80 10.45
CA PHE A 53 -14.24 4.76 11.06
C PHE A 53 -14.85 6.17 11.14
N GLU A 54 -15.43 6.67 10.05
CA GLU A 54 -16.12 7.96 10.03
C GLU A 54 -17.26 8.03 11.03
N LYS A 55 -18.08 6.98 11.13
CA LYS A 55 -19.19 6.90 12.11
C LYS A 55 -18.67 6.87 13.55
N GLN A 56 -17.57 6.15 13.78
CA GLN A 56 -17.02 5.98 15.12
C GLN A 56 -16.37 7.26 15.62
N TYR A 57 -15.54 7.91 14.80
CA TYR A 57 -14.68 9.01 15.22
C TYR A 57 -15.22 10.40 14.84
N GLY A 58 -16.24 10.49 14.01
CA GLY A 58 -16.82 11.77 13.56
C GLY A 58 -15.92 12.54 12.60
N VAL A 59 -14.96 11.89 11.97
CA VAL A 59 -14.07 12.45 10.94
C VAL A 59 -14.56 12.07 9.55
N ARG A 60 -14.20 12.86 8.56
CA ARG A 60 -14.31 12.53 7.14
C ARG A 60 -12.99 12.03 6.64
N VAL A 61 -12.97 10.86 6.00
CA VAL A 61 -11.75 10.31 5.39
C VAL A 61 -11.74 10.63 3.90
N ILE A 62 -10.66 11.24 3.44
CA ILE A 62 -10.38 11.45 2.02
C ILE A 62 -9.34 10.43 1.63
N VAL A 63 -9.72 9.49 0.77
CA VAL A 63 -8.86 8.45 0.26
C VAL A 63 -8.35 8.85 -1.12
N GLU A 64 -7.04 8.82 -1.30
CA GLU A 64 -6.40 8.87 -2.61
C GLU A 64 -5.63 7.57 -2.84
N ASN A 65 -5.54 7.15 -4.09
CA ASN A 65 -4.81 5.94 -4.46
C ASN A 65 -3.59 6.28 -5.31
N PHE A 66 -2.58 5.44 -5.23
CA PHE A 66 -1.41 5.46 -6.10
C PHE A 66 -1.16 4.08 -6.70
N ASP A 67 -0.58 4.06 -7.88
CA ASP A 67 -0.26 2.82 -8.59
C ASP A 67 1.18 2.37 -8.30
N SER A 68 2.09 3.31 -8.02
CA SER A 68 3.47 3.01 -7.63
C SER A 68 3.96 3.91 -6.51
N ASN A 69 4.95 3.42 -5.73
CA ASN A 69 5.59 4.21 -4.68
C ASN A 69 6.30 5.45 -5.25
N GLU A 70 6.82 5.36 -6.46
CA GLU A 70 7.51 6.45 -7.17
C GLU A 70 6.53 7.57 -7.52
N MET A 71 5.32 7.23 -7.98
CA MET A 71 4.24 8.19 -8.20
C MET A 71 3.84 8.89 -6.90
N MET A 72 3.64 8.12 -5.83
CA MET A 72 3.34 8.65 -4.50
C MET A 72 4.43 9.63 -4.05
N TYR A 73 5.70 9.23 -4.14
CA TYR A 73 6.85 10.05 -3.78
C TYR A 73 6.88 11.36 -4.58
N THR A 74 6.65 11.30 -5.89
CA THR A 74 6.62 12.49 -6.76
C THR A 74 5.57 13.50 -6.31
N LYS A 75 4.39 13.06 -5.89
CA LYS A 75 3.36 13.94 -5.33
C LYS A 75 3.77 14.58 -4.00
N LEU A 76 4.40 13.81 -3.11
CA LEU A 76 4.94 14.38 -1.85
C LEU A 76 6.00 15.44 -2.12
N MET A 77 6.90 15.20 -3.08
CA MET A 77 7.91 16.18 -3.51
C MET A 77 7.29 17.43 -4.14
N ALA A 78 6.16 17.30 -4.82
CA ALA A 78 5.39 18.43 -5.37
C ALA A 78 4.69 19.28 -4.30
N GLY A 79 4.68 18.82 -3.05
CA GLY A 79 4.14 19.57 -1.91
C GLY A 79 2.80 19.03 -1.39
N ASP A 80 2.26 17.96 -1.96
CA ASP A 80 1.07 17.32 -1.43
C ASP A 80 1.32 16.80 -0.01
N ARG A 81 0.29 16.86 0.84
CA ARG A 81 0.37 16.45 2.24
C ARG A 81 -0.78 15.51 2.59
N TYR A 82 -0.45 14.46 3.32
CA TYR A 82 -1.36 13.43 3.80
C TYR A 82 -1.14 13.21 5.29
N ASP A 83 -2.17 12.76 5.98
CA ASP A 83 -2.09 12.42 7.40
C ASP A 83 -1.56 11.00 7.61
N VAL A 84 -1.92 10.08 6.69
CA VAL A 84 -1.46 8.69 6.69
C VAL A 84 -1.14 8.27 5.26
N ILE A 85 0.01 7.63 5.08
CA ILE A 85 0.44 7.01 3.81
C ILE A 85 0.76 5.54 4.04
N ILE A 86 0.51 4.68 3.05
CA ILE A 86 0.81 3.24 3.13
C ILE A 86 1.71 2.83 1.96
N PRO A 87 2.98 3.17 1.98
CA PRO A 87 3.96 2.75 0.97
C PRO A 87 4.63 1.42 1.34
N SER A 88 5.48 0.92 0.46
CA SER A 88 6.36 -0.21 0.74
C SER A 88 7.53 0.17 1.64
N ASP A 89 8.18 -0.83 2.22
CA ASP A 89 9.29 -0.72 3.17
C ASP A 89 10.45 0.16 2.69
N TYR A 90 10.95 -0.08 1.47
CA TYR A 90 12.04 0.72 0.88
C TYR A 90 11.68 2.21 0.74
N MET A 91 10.41 2.51 0.52
CA MET A 91 9.94 3.89 0.42
C MET A 91 9.75 4.52 1.81
N ILE A 92 9.39 3.73 2.84
CA ILE A 92 9.44 4.17 4.23
C ILE A 92 10.87 4.62 4.58
N GLU A 93 11.87 3.76 4.30
CA GLU A 93 13.28 4.08 4.56
C GLU A 93 13.71 5.39 3.89
N ARG A 94 13.34 5.57 2.62
CA ARG A 94 13.62 6.79 1.88
C ARG A 94 12.98 8.03 2.51
N LEU A 95 11.68 7.94 2.82
CA LEU A 95 10.93 9.05 3.41
C LEU A 95 11.42 9.41 4.82
N MET A 96 11.90 8.44 5.59
CA MET A 96 12.56 8.68 6.88
C MET A 96 13.87 9.45 6.70
N ASN A 97 14.72 9.00 5.77
CA ASN A 97 16.02 9.62 5.50
C ASN A 97 15.90 11.05 4.95
N GLU A 98 14.75 11.37 4.35
CA GLU A 98 14.45 12.69 3.79
C GLU A 98 13.54 13.55 4.71
N ASP A 99 13.35 13.16 5.97
CA ASP A 99 12.55 13.88 6.99
C ASP A 99 11.08 14.14 6.58
N PHE A 100 10.47 13.25 5.78
CA PHE A 100 9.06 13.36 5.40
C PHE A 100 8.10 12.78 6.43
N LEU A 101 8.56 11.88 7.28
CA LEU A 101 7.73 11.19 8.26
C LEU A 101 7.87 11.80 9.65
N GLN A 102 6.78 11.75 10.41
CA GLN A 102 6.77 12.12 11.83
C GLN A 102 6.86 10.88 12.71
N PRO A 103 7.58 10.93 13.83
CA PRO A 103 7.59 9.84 14.78
C PRO A 103 6.18 9.54 15.32
N LEU A 104 5.89 8.26 15.49
CA LEU A 104 4.63 7.79 16.04
C LEU A 104 4.63 7.89 17.56
N ASP A 105 3.54 8.39 18.14
CA ASP A 105 3.27 8.23 19.58
C ASP A 105 2.65 6.85 19.82
N LYS A 106 3.48 5.87 20.15
CA LYS A 106 3.05 4.48 20.38
C LYS A 106 2.06 4.35 21.53
N SER A 107 2.04 5.27 22.47
CA SER A 107 1.08 5.27 23.57
C SER A 107 -0.37 5.48 23.07
N MET A 108 -0.52 6.08 21.90
CA MET A 108 -1.80 6.31 21.24
C MET A 108 -2.23 5.15 20.31
N ILE A 109 -1.40 4.10 20.19
CA ILE A 109 -1.63 2.99 19.26
C ILE A 109 -1.60 1.65 20.03
N PRO A 110 -2.55 1.42 20.95
CA PRO A 110 -2.55 0.22 21.78
C PRO A 110 -2.66 -1.08 20.98
N ASN A 111 -3.26 -1.02 19.78
CA ASN A 111 -3.42 -2.19 18.91
C ASN A 111 -2.09 -2.71 18.33
N MET A 112 -0.97 -2.02 18.52
CA MET A 112 0.35 -2.57 18.16
C MET A 112 0.64 -3.91 18.88
N GLU A 113 0.09 -4.13 20.06
CA GLU A 113 0.21 -5.40 20.78
C GLU A 113 -0.36 -6.63 20.02
N ASN A 114 -1.23 -6.38 19.02
CA ASN A 114 -1.81 -7.43 18.20
C ASN A 114 -0.96 -7.76 16.96
N MET A 115 0.15 -7.05 16.75
CA MET A 115 1.04 -7.30 15.62
C MET A 115 1.93 -8.51 15.89
N SER A 116 2.23 -9.26 14.84
CA SER A 116 3.20 -10.36 14.93
C SER A 116 4.62 -9.82 15.08
N ASP A 117 5.40 -10.42 16.00
CA ASP A 117 6.83 -10.09 16.14
C ASP A 117 7.62 -10.34 14.84
N ALA A 118 7.13 -11.21 13.96
CA ALA A 118 7.79 -11.51 12.69
C ALA A 118 7.82 -10.33 11.70
N VAL A 119 6.98 -9.32 11.90
CA VAL A 119 6.88 -8.14 11.02
C VAL A 119 7.26 -6.83 11.70
N LEU A 120 7.58 -6.88 12.99
CA LEU A 120 8.06 -5.73 13.76
C LEU A 120 9.59 -5.67 13.75
N GLY A 121 10.16 -4.50 13.99
CA GLY A 121 11.60 -4.32 14.13
C GLY A 121 12.40 -4.61 12.87
N MET A 122 11.83 -4.35 11.69
CA MET A 122 12.52 -4.53 10.42
C MET A 122 13.68 -3.55 10.27
N SER A 123 14.69 -3.92 9.46
CA SER A 123 15.93 -3.15 9.30
C SER A 123 15.74 -1.70 8.90
N TYR A 124 14.69 -1.39 8.17
CA TYR A 124 14.37 -0.03 7.73
C TYR A 124 13.80 0.86 8.85
N ASP A 125 13.15 0.30 9.86
CA ASP A 125 12.64 1.02 11.05
C ASP A 125 12.67 0.10 12.28
N PRO A 126 13.88 -0.17 12.83
CA PRO A 126 14.09 -1.23 13.85
C PRO A 126 13.26 -1.04 15.13
N ASP A 127 12.97 0.19 15.46
CA ASP A 127 12.17 0.52 16.63
C ASP A 127 10.70 0.79 16.32
N ASN A 128 10.26 0.62 15.07
CA ASN A 128 8.93 1.05 14.61
C ASN A 128 8.61 2.48 15.07
N THR A 129 9.55 3.38 14.87
CA THR A 129 9.43 4.78 15.29
C THR A 129 8.52 5.56 14.34
N TYR A 130 8.55 5.24 13.07
CA TYR A 130 7.86 5.98 12.02
C TYR A 130 6.78 5.18 11.32
N SER A 131 6.81 3.85 11.42
CA SER A 131 5.95 2.96 10.67
C SER A 131 5.35 1.83 11.50
N ILE A 132 4.19 1.35 11.05
CA ILE A 132 3.53 0.14 11.55
C ILE A 132 3.23 -0.73 10.35
N PRO A 133 3.59 -2.02 10.35
CA PRO A 133 3.28 -2.95 9.28
C PRO A 133 1.77 -3.04 9.06
N TYR A 134 1.35 -3.02 7.79
CA TYR A 134 -0.05 -3.18 7.39
C TYR A 134 -0.28 -4.49 6.65
N PHE A 135 0.43 -4.69 5.54
CA PHE A 135 0.46 -5.94 4.80
C PHE A 135 1.89 -6.42 4.60
N TRP A 136 2.04 -7.71 4.43
CA TRP A 136 3.24 -8.36 3.91
C TRP A 136 2.81 -9.43 2.90
N GLY A 137 3.70 -9.76 1.99
CA GLY A 137 3.41 -10.76 0.96
C GLY A 137 4.65 -11.23 0.24
N SER A 138 4.42 -12.03 -0.78
CA SER A 138 5.45 -12.50 -1.70
C SER A 138 5.06 -12.20 -3.13
N VAL A 139 6.05 -12.00 -3.97
CA VAL A 139 5.89 -11.90 -5.42
C VAL A 139 6.22 -13.25 -6.05
N GLY A 140 5.45 -13.64 -7.04
CA GLY A 140 5.61 -14.92 -7.71
C GLY A 140 5.04 -14.90 -9.12
N LEU A 141 5.34 -15.95 -9.87
CA LEU A 141 4.79 -16.21 -11.19
C LEU A 141 3.39 -16.81 -11.06
N VAL A 142 2.41 -16.18 -11.72
CA VAL A 142 1.06 -16.72 -11.88
C VAL A 142 0.88 -17.02 -13.37
N TYR A 143 0.47 -18.24 -13.69
CA TYR A 143 0.28 -18.66 -15.08
C TYR A 143 -1.01 -19.45 -15.26
N ASN A 144 -1.56 -19.38 -16.48
CA ASN A 144 -2.69 -20.21 -16.86
C ASN A 144 -2.19 -21.58 -17.33
N HIS A 145 -2.44 -22.62 -16.53
CA HIS A 145 -2.00 -23.99 -16.79
C HIS A 145 -2.60 -24.62 -18.06
N GLU A 146 -3.64 -24.02 -18.65
CA GLU A 146 -4.18 -24.47 -19.94
C GLU A 146 -3.35 -23.98 -21.11
N ASN A 147 -2.59 -22.88 -20.94
CA ASN A 147 -1.80 -22.24 -21.97
C ASN A 147 -0.28 -22.39 -21.78
N VAL A 148 0.16 -22.65 -20.56
CA VAL A 148 1.57 -22.79 -20.22
C VAL A 148 1.76 -24.13 -19.51
N ASP A 149 2.67 -24.97 -20.06
CA ASP A 149 3.01 -26.23 -19.43
C ASP A 149 3.73 -25.96 -18.10
N PRO A 150 3.26 -26.54 -16.97
CA PRO A 150 3.94 -26.45 -15.69
C PRO A 150 5.44 -26.83 -15.75
N ALA A 151 5.82 -27.79 -16.59
CA ALA A 151 7.20 -28.19 -16.75
C ALA A 151 8.11 -27.06 -17.28
N VAL A 152 7.58 -26.14 -18.05
CA VAL A 152 8.31 -24.96 -18.53
C VAL A 152 8.60 -24.02 -17.34
N ILE A 153 7.58 -23.79 -16.50
CA ILE A 153 7.74 -22.95 -15.29
C ILE A 153 8.75 -23.56 -14.32
N GLU A 154 8.70 -24.89 -14.13
CA GLU A 154 9.64 -25.59 -13.26
C GLU A 154 11.09 -25.54 -13.77
N SER A 155 11.28 -25.60 -15.09
CA SER A 155 12.61 -25.60 -15.70
C SER A 155 13.20 -24.21 -15.90
N GLU A 156 12.40 -23.22 -16.25
CA GLU A 156 12.85 -21.87 -16.59
C GLU A 156 12.78 -20.91 -15.39
N GLY A 157 11.84 -21.12 -14.45
CA GLY A 157 11.63 -20.20 -13.35
C GLY A 157 11.34 -18.78 -13.86
N TRP A 158 12.07 -17.78 -13.35
CA TRP A 158 11.91 -16.39 -13.75
C TRP A 158 12.32 -16.11 -15.21
N GLU A 159 13.14 -16.99 -15.82
CA GLU A 159 13.54 -16.84 -17.23
C GLU A 159 12.37 -16.97 -18.20
N VAL A 160 11.25 -17.59 -17.78
CA VAL A 160 10.02 -17.67 -18.60
C VAL A 160 9.52 -16.29 -19.02
N LEU A 161 9.83 -15.24 -18.25
CA LEU A 161 9.46 -13.85 -18.58
C LEU A 161 10.20 -13.31 -19.84
N ARG A 162 11.23 -14.02 -20.33
CA ARG A 162 11.93 -13.69 -21.58
C ARG A 162 11.69 -14.75 -22.66
N ASN A 163 10.80 -15.70 -22.42
CA ASN A 163 10.51 -16.74 -23.39
C ASN A 163 9.61 -16.19 -24.50
N THR A 164 10.16 -16.10 -25.71
CA THR A 164 9.49 -15.51 -26.87
C THR A 164 8.27 -16.30 -27.34
N ASP A 165 8.12 -17.57 -26.91
CA ASP A 165 6.93 -18.36 -27.22
C ASP A 165 5.66 -17.78 -26.56
N TYR A 166 5.84 -16.98 -25.51
CA TYR A 166 4.75 -16.28 -24.78
C TYR A 166 4.69 -14.79 -25.09
N ALA A 167 5.37 -14.33 -26.15
CA ALA A 167 5.39 -12.91 -26.51
C ALA A 167 3.96 -12.33 -26.64
N GLY A 168 3.75 -11.17 -26.03
CA GLY A 168 2.44 -10.51 -26.00
C GLY A 168 1.42 -11.09 -25.00
N HIS A 169 1.82 -12.10 -24.21
CA HIS A 169 0.98 -12.73 -23.18
C HIS A 169 1.59 -12.64 -21.77
N ILE A 170 2.69 -11.90 -21.62
CA ILE A 170 3.38 -11.68 -20.36
C ILE A 170 2.97 -10.31 -19.83
N TYR A 171 2.57 -10.27 -18.56
CA TYR A 171 2.16 -9.07 -17.85
C TYR A 171 2.95 -8.96 -16.56
N ILE A 172 3.49 -7.80 -16.28
CA ILE A 172 4.19 -7.49 -15.03
C ILE A 172 3.54 -6.30 -14.35
N TYR A 173 3.76 -6.20 -13.05
CA TYR A 173 3.33 -5.06 -12.27
C TYR A 173 4.16 -3.82 -12.62
N ASP A 174 3.52 -2.64 -12.72
CA ASP A 174 4.17 -1.36 -13.03
C ASP A 174 4.90 -0.83 -11.79
N SER A 175 6.01 -1.47 -11.47
CA SER A 175 6.88 -1.14 -10.35
C SER A 175 8.33 -1.38 -10.75
N GLU A 176 9.16 -0.33 -10.65
CA GLU A 176 10.60 -0.43 -10.92
C GLU A 176 11.25 -1.44 -9.98
N ARG A 177 10.92 -1.37 -8.70
CA ARG A 177 11.49 -2.24 -7.67
C ARG A 177 11.19 -3.71 -7.91
N ASP A 178 9.92 -4.05 -8.22
CA ASP A 178 9.52 -5.43 -8.48
C ASP A 178 10.11 -5.95 -9.79
N SER A 179 10.21 -5.12 -10.82
CA SER A 179 10.86 -5.49 -12.10
C SER A 179 12.32 -5.86 -11.89
N PHE A 180 13.09 -5.03 -11.20
CA PHE A 180 14.49 -5.33 -10.87
C PHE A 180 14.61 -6.56 -9.97
N MET A 181 13.72 -6.74 -8.99
CA MET A 181 13.70 -7.92 -8.13
C MET A 181 13.55 -9.21 -8.94
N MET A 182 12.65 -9.24 -9.95
CA MET A 182 12.48 -10.40 -10.83
C MET A 182 13.76 -10.71 -11.62
N ALA A 183 14.40 -9.67 -12.17
CA ALA A 183 15.68 -9.82 -12.89
C ALA A 183 16.81 -10.32 -11.97
N PHE A 184 16.94 -9.76 -10.77
CA PHE A 184 17.92 -10.22 -9.79
C PHE A 184 17.70 -11.69 -9.43
N LYS A 185 16.45 -12.10 -9.24
CA LYS A 185 16.13 -13.51 -8.95
C LYS A 185 16.43 -14.44 -10.11
N ALA A 186 16.15 -14.02 -11.36
CA ALA A 186 16.51 -14.78 -12.56
C ALA A 186 18.02 -14.98 -12.67
N LEU A 187 18.81 -13.94 -12.35
CA LEU A 187 20.26 -13.93 -12.42
C LEU A 187 20.93 -14.55 -11.18
N GLY A 188 20.17 -14.89 -10.13
CA GLY A 188 20.72 -15.46 -8.89
C GLY A 188 21.34 -14.44 -7.95
N TYR A 189 21.06 -13.14 -8.14
CA TYR A 189 21.56 -12.05 -7.31
C TYR A 189 20.68 -11.78 -6.08
N SER A 190 21.21 -11.03 -5.13
CA SER A 190 20.43 -10.51 -4.02
C SER A 190 19.41 -9.49 -4.52
N MET A 191 18.16 -9.54 -4.02
CA MET A 191 17.15 -8.50 -4.31
C MET A 191 17.53 -7.13 -3.76
N ASN A 192 18.49 -7.07 -2.84
CA ASN A 192 18.97 -5.86 -2.20
C ASN A 192 20.44 -5.59 -2.57
N THR A 193 20.88 -6.04 -3.74
CA THR A 193 22.24 -5.75 -4.21
C THR A 193 22.40 -4.26 -4.47
N GLU A 194 23.58 -3.74 -4.14
CA GLU A 194 24.04 -2.39 -4.45
C GLU A 194 25.22 -2.43 -5.44
N ASP A 195 25.60 -3.62 -5.94
CA ASP A 195 26.68 -3.76 -6.91
C ASP A 195 26.23 -3.20 -8.27
N PRO A 196 26.92 -2.15 -8.79
CA PRO A 196 26.58 -1.57 -10.08
C PRO A 196 26.62 -2.54 -11.26
N ASN A 197 27.45 -3.59 -11.20
CA ASN A 197 27.52 -4.58 -12.26
C ASN A 197 26.28 -5.47 -12.25
N GLU A 198 25.88 -5.96 -11.06
CA GLU A 198 24.65 -6.76 -10.91
C GLU A 198 23.40 -5.96 -11.29
N ILE A 199 23.36 -4.65 -10.94
CA ILE A 199 22.29 -3.75 -11.35
C ILE A 199 22.27 -3.59 -12.89
N ASN A 200 23.41 -3.43 -13.52
CA ASN A 200 23.51 -3.34 -14.96
C ASN A 200 23.10 -4.65 -15.66
N ASP A 201 23.51 -5.79 -15.13
CA ASP A 201 23.11 -7.10 -15.67
C ASP A 201 21.58 -7.29 -15.59
N ALA A 202 20.96 -6.86 -14.48
CA ALA A 202 19.53 -6.90 -14.32
C ALA A 202 18.82 -5.94 -15.32
N TYR A 203 19.38 -4.76 -15.54
CA TYR A 203 18.85 -3.82 -16.55
C TYR A 203 18.90 -4.42 -17.96
N GLU A 204 20.01 -5.05 -18.36
CA GLU A 204 20.14 -5.73 -19.65
C GLU A 204 19.16 -6.91 -19.77
N TRP A 205 18.92 -7.64 -18.68
CA TRP A 205 17.94 -8.70 -18.61
C TRP A 205 16.52 -8.16 -18.86
N LEU A 206 16.16 -7.03 -18.24
CA LEU A 206 14.86 -6.35 -18.41
C LEU A 206 14.68 -5.82 -19.84
N LEU A 207 15.74 -5.29 -20.45
CA LEU A 207 15.70 -4.87 -21.86
C LEU A 207 15.36 -6.02 -22.80
N GLN A 208 15.89 -7.22 -22.53
CA GLN A 208 15.57 -8.41 -23.32
C GLN A 208 14.12 -8.86 -23.10
N MET A 209 13.62 -8.80 -21.87
CA MET A 209 12.23 -9.09 -21.54
C MET A 209 11.26 -8.17 -22.31
N ASN A 210 11.62 -6.90 -22.48
CA ASN A 210 10.78 -5.93 -23.20
C ASN A 210 10.57 -6.27 -24.71
N ASN A 211 11.26 -7.27 -25.23
CA ASN A 211 11.08 -7.77 -26.60
C ASN A 211 10.13 -8.99 -26.66
N THR A 212 9.61 -9.42 -25.52
CA THR A 212 8.60 -10.49 -25.38
C THR A 212 7.24 -9.93 -25.08
#